data_b22aa2d2c7d3b0ab430607112185b44a
#
_entry.id   b22aa2d2c7d3b0ab430607112185b44a
#
_cell.length_a   1.000
_cell.length_b   1.000
_cell.length_c   1.000
_cell.angle_alpha   90.00
_cell.angle_beta   90.00
_cell.angle_gamma   90.00
#
_symmetry.space_group_name_H-M   'P 1'
#
loop_
_entity.id
_entity.type
_entity.pdbx_description
1 polymer ?
#
loop_
_entity_poly.entity_id
_entity_poly.type
_entity_poly.pdbx_seq_one_letter_code
_entity_poly.pdbx_strand_id
1 'polypeptide(L)'
;MLLAGAFAVGSLLSISTQAADEAAIRDKLTSMLGLDVETIADSPVSGLVQVSTNRGLFYVSENGQYLLQARVFNIDEEMRNETELALSGLRKDGVKQMKSSSITFKAENEKYEISVFTDITCGYCRKFHNEIDELNDAGITVHYLAFPRSGLNSQNYDDMVSVWC
;
A
#
# COMPACT_ATOMS: atom_id res chain seq x y z
N MET A 1 17.73 50.87 -52.08
CA MET A 1 17.97 50.61 -50.66
C MET A 1 17.11 49.41 -50.27
N LEU A 2 17.68 48.22 -50.26
CA LEU A 2 17.03 46.98 -49.84
C LEU A 2 17.48 46.68 -48.41
N LEU A 3 16.53 46.66 -47.45
CA LEU A 3 16.78 46.22 -46.06
C LEU A 3 16.47 44.71 -45.98
N ALA A 4 17.51 43.92 -45.72
CA ALA A 4 17.41 42.52 -45.43
C ALA A 4 17.12 42.33 -43.92
N GLY A 5 15.90 41.88 -43.59
CA GLY A 5 15.56 41.50 -42.23
C GLY A 5 16.02 40.07 -41.95
N ALA A 6 16.92 39.90 -40.98
CA ALA A 6 17.34 38.59 -40.48
C ALA A 6 16.33 38.08 -39.45
N PHE A 7 15.59 36.98 -39.79
CA PHE A 7 14.78 36.23 -38.85
C PHE A 7 15.70 35.29 -38.05
N ALA A 8 15.86 35.57 -36.76
CA ALA A 8 16.46 34.63 -35.83
C ALA A 8 15.45 33.56 -35.45
N VAL A 9 15.64 32.35 -35.94
CA VAL A 9 14.86 31.16 -35.50
C VAL A 9 15.43 30.71 -34.16
N GLY A 10 14.73 31.08 -33.08
CA GLY A 10 15.01 30.56 -31.74
C GLY A 10 14.60 29.09 -31.65
N SER A 11 15.55 28.18 -31.61
CA SER A 11 15.35 26.77 -31.31
C SER A 11 14.87 26.61 -29.85
N LEU A 12 13.59 26.36 -29.64
CA LEU A 12 13.06 25.91 -28.35
C LEU A 12 13.58 24.48 -28.11
N LEU A 13 14.59 24.35 -27.25
CA LEU A 13 15.00 23.08 -26.70
C LEU A 13 13.84 22.57 -25.82
N SER A 14 13.01 21.69 -26.36
CA SER A 14 12.03 20.93 -25.59
C SER A 14 12.80 19.98 -24.67
N ILE A 15 12.87 20.30 -23.39
CA ILE A 15 13.32 19.37 -22.36
C ILE A 15 12.20 18.32 -22.25
N SER A 16 12.37 17.18 -22.90
CA SER A 16 11.54 16.00 -22.71
C SER A 16 11.82 15.50 -21.30
N THR A 17 10.93 15.78 -20.35
CA THR A 17 10.88 15.02 -19.10
C THR A 17 10.53 13.58 -19.51
N GLN A 18 11.50 12.70 -19.40
CA GLN A 18 11.33 11.29 -19.71
C GLN A 18 10.44 10.73 -18.59
N ALA A 19 9.16 10.54 -18.89
CA ALA A 19 8.25 9.82 -17.99
C ALA A 19 8.82 8.41 -17.78
N ALA A 20 8.72 7.91 -16.54
CA ALA A 20 9.16 6.56 -16.23
C ALA A 20 8.45 5.54 -17.14
N ASP A 21 9.21 4.65 -17.74
CA ASP A 21 8.64 3.52 -18.48
C ASP A 21 8.20 2.45 -17.45
N GLU A 22 6.97 2.58 -16.97
CA GLU A 22 6.39 1.69 -15.94
C GLU A 22 6.39 0.23 -16.37
N ALA A 23 6.17 -0.05 -17.65
CA ALA A 23 6.17 -1.41 -18.17
C ALA A 23 7.58 -2.03 -18.07
N ALA A 24 8.62 -1.30 -18.49
CA ALA A 24 10.00 -1.75 -18.38
C ALA A 24 10.45 -1.91 -16.92
N ILE A 25 10.04 -1.02 -16.02
CA ILE A 25 10.32 -1.16 -14.58
C ILE A 25 9.66 -2.41 -14.03
N ARG A 26 8.38 -2.63 -14.32
CA ARG A 26 7.62 -3.82 -13.90
C ARG A 26 8.27 -5.11 -14.37
N ASP A 27 8.54 -5.22 -15.66
CA ASP A 27 9.17 -6.40 -16.26
C ASP A 27 10.52 -6.72 -15.63
N LYS A 28 11.34 -5.69 -15.39
CA LYS A 28 12.65 -5.82 -14.78
C LYS A 28 12.59 -6.30 -13.34
N LEU A 29 11.70 -5.73 -12.52
CA LEU A 29 11.52 -6.12 -11.12
C LEU A 29 10.99 -7.55 -11.01
N THR A 30 10.05 -7.93 -11.86
CA THR A 30 9.48 -9.27 -11.86
C THR A 30 10.51 -10.30 -12.35
N SER A 31 11.17 -10.06 -13.48
CA SER A 31 12.10 -11.03 -14.08
C SER A 31 13.41 -11.20 -13.30
N MET A 32 13.95 -10.12 -12.72
CA MET A 32 15.26 -10.17 -12.05
C MET A 32 15.15 -10.46 -10.55
N LEU A 33 14.08 -9.99 -9.89
CA LEU A 33 13.95 -10.02 -8.42
C LEU A 33 12.77 -10.87 -7.95
N GLY A 34 11.93 -11.36 -8.85
CA GLY A 34 10.72 -12.13 -8.50
C GLY A 34 9.74 -11.31 -7.65
N LEU A 35 9.67 -9.99 -7.90
CA LEU A 35 8.74 -9.11 -7.21
C LEU A 35 7.43 -9.02 -8.02
N ASP A 36 6.31 -9.28 -7.35
CA ASP A 36 4.99 -9.03 -7.94
C ASP A 36 4.67 -7.55 -7.74
N VAL A 37 4.75 -6.78 -8.83
CA VAL A 37 4.50 -5.34 -8.80
C VAL A 37 2.99 -5.07 -8.87
N GLU A 38 2.44 -4.51 -7.81
CA GLU A 38 1.02 -4.14 -7.69
C GLU A 38 0.76 -2.78 -8.33
N THR A 39 1.45 -1.75 -7.85
CA THR A 39 1.28 -0.38 -8.36
C THR A 39 2.62 0.32 -8.55
N ILE A 40 2.66 1.24 -9.53
CA ILE A 40 3.72 2.22 -9.70
C ILE A 40 3.06 3.59 -9.61
N ALA A 41 3.63 4.50 -8.82
CA ALA A 41 3.10 5.83 -8.58
C ALA A 41 4.24 6.86 -8.45
N ASP A 42 3.88 8.13 -8.53
CA ASP A 42 4.83 9.22 -8.33
C ASP A 42 5.46 9.17 -6.92
N SER A 43 6.74 9.48 -6.84
CA SER A 43 7.48 9.62 -5.60
C SER A 43 7.56 11.08 -5.16
N PRO A 44 7.54 11.39 -3.85
CA PRO A 44 7.85 12.73 -3.36
C PRO A 44 9.31 13.16 -3.64
N VAL A 45 10.16 12.21 -4.04
CA VAL A 45 11.57 12.47 -4.41
C VAL A 45 11.68 12.48 -5.93
N SER A 46 12.08 13.62 -6.51
CA SER A 46 12.27 13.77 -7.95
C SER A 46 13.25 12.74 -8.50
N GLY A 47 12.96 12.19 -9.68
CA GLY A 47 13.77 11.17 -10.34
C GLY A 47 13.54 9.75 -9.82
N LEU A 48 12.60 9.56 -8.89
CA LEU A 48 12.18 8.27 -8.40
C LEU A 48 10.68 8.05 -8.66
N VAL A 49 10.27 6.80 -8.75
CA VAL A 49 8.89 6.33 -8.64
C VAL A 49 8.72 5.42 -7.43
N GLN A 50 7.54 5.41 -6.82
CA GLN A 50 7.16 4.46 -5.79
C GLN A 50 6.63 3.19 -6.43
N VAL A 51 7.10 2.04 -5.99
CA VAL A 51 6.67 0.73 -6.48
C VAL A 51 6.17 -0.11 -5.31
N SER A 52 4.88 -0.37 -5.28
CA SER A 52 4.27 -1.31 -4.33
C SER A 52 4.37 -2.72 -4.87
N THR A 53 4.77 -3.65 -4.01
CA THR A 53 4.95 -5.05 -4.35
C THR A 53 4.44 -5.96 -3.23
N ASN A 54 4.32 -7.27 -3.52
CA ASN A 54 4.05 -8.31 -2.51
C ASN A 54 5.08 -8.37 -1.36
N ARG A 55 6.23 -7.66 -1.47
CA ARG A 55 7.27 -7.57 -0.43
C ARG A 55 7.41 -6.18 0.18
N GLY A 56 6.47 -5.27 -0.10
CA GLY A 56 6.42 -3.92 0.42
C GLY A 56 6.71 -2.84 -0.61
N LEU A 57 6.97 -1.63 -0.12
CA LEU A 57 7.21 -0.44 -0.94
C LEU A 57 8.69 -0.26 -1.22
N PHE A 58 9.01 -0.05 -2.49
CA PHE A 58 10.34 0.29 -2.98
C PHE A 58 10.29 1.62 -3.72
N TYR A 59 11.46 2.24 -3.88
CA TYR A 59 11.66 3.38 -4.77
C TYR A 59 12.57 2.94 -5.92
N VAL A 60 12.23 3.33 -7.14
CA VAL A 60 12.99 2.97 -8.33
C VAL A 60 13.29 4.25 -9.10
N SER A 61 14.51 4.41 -9.60
CA SER A 61 14.82 5.53 -10.48
C SER A 61 13.96 5.45 -11.75
N GLU A 62 13.52 6.61 -12.27
CA GLU A 62 12.66 6.69 -13.45
C GLU A 62 13.22 5.93 -14.66
N ASN A 63 14.56 5.84 -14.78
CA ASN A 63 15.22 5.05 -15.81
C ASN A 63 15.30 3.53 -15.50
N GLY A 64 14.73 3.08 -14.38
CA GLY A 64 14.70 1.67 -13.97
C GLY A 64 16.07 1.06 -13.64
N GLN A 65 17.13 1.87 -13.37
CA GLN A 65 18.46 1.35 -13.09
C GLN A 65 18.72 1.06 -11.62
N TYR A 66 18.12 1.83 -10.72
CA TYR A 66 18.38 1.75 -9.29
C TYR A 66 17.11 1.44 -8.52
N LEU A 67 17.22 0.49 -7.60
CA LEU A 67 16.17 0.14 -6.64
C LEU A 67 16.64 0.49 -5.25
N LEU A 68 15.78 1.19 -4.48
CA LEU A 68 16.04 1.60 -3.12
C LEU A 68 14.97 1.00 -2.20
N GLN A 69 15.40 0.44 -1.09
CA GLN A 69 14.54 0.08 0.03
C GLN A 69 14.84 1.03 1.18
N ALA A 70 14.05 2.08 1.30
CA ALA A 70 14.31 3.18 2.21
C ALA A 70 13.01 3.73 2.82
N ARG A 71 13.17 4.58 3.85
CA ARG A 71 12.11 5.45 4.35
C ARG A 71 12.43 6.88 3.93
N VAL A 72 11.45 7.53 3.33
CA VAL A 72 11.53 8.94 2.92
C VAL A 72 10.83 9.80 3.95
N PHE A 73 11.53 10.82 4.43
CA PHE A 73 11.00 11.80 5.37
C PHE A 73 11.03 13.18 4.74
N ASN A 74 9.93 13.91 4.82
CA ASN A 74 9.87 15.30 4.43
C ASN A 74 10.34 16.17 5.60
N ILE A 75 11.55 16.74 5.47
CA ILE A 75 12.18 17.55 6.53
C ILE A 75 11.53 18.91 6.70
N ASP A 76 10.90 19.44 5.64
CA ASP A 76 10.19 20.73 5.67
C ASP A 76 8.79 20.62 6.29
N GLU A 77 8.30 19.39 6.49
CA GLU A 77 7.02 19.09 7.11
C GLU A 77 7.18 18.25 8.39
N GLU A 78 7.96 18.75 9.32
CA GLU A 78 8.17 18.16 10.65
C GLU A 78 8.60 16.68 10.61
N MET A 79 9.45 16.30 9.66
CA MET A 79 9.90 14.93 9.47
C MET A 79 8.75 13.96 9.13
N ARG A 80 7.73 14.43 8.42
CA ARG A 80 6.64 13.56 7.97
C ARG A 80 7.18 12.36 7.20
N ASN A 81 6.77 11.17 7.59
CA ASN A 81 7.20 9.93 6.95
C ASN A 81 6.32 9.65 5.71
N GLU A 82 6.81 10.00 4.53
CA GLU A 82 6.10 9.83 3.25
C GLU A 82 5.91 8.35 2.89
N THR A 83 6.89 7.51 3.21
CA THR A 83 6.78 6.05 3.01
C THR A 83 5.66 5.45 3.84
N GLU A 84 5.52 5.86 5.12
CA GLU A 84 4.45 5.37 5.98
C GLU A 84 3.08 5.90 5.53
N LEU A 85 3.03 7.13 5.02
CA LEU A 85 1.81 7.71 4.45
C LEU A 85 1.33 6.88 3.24
N ALA A 86 2.23 6.56 2.30
CA ALA A 86 1.93 5.71 1.15
C ALA A 86 1.48 4.31 1.58
N LEU A 87 2.21 3.66 2.49
CA LEU A 87 1.85 2.35 3.04
C LEU A 87 0.50 2.36 3.78
N SER A 88 0.18 3.44 4.48
CA SER A 88 -1.11 3.59 5.16
C SER A 88 -2.27 3.62 4.16
N GLY A 89 -2.10 4.29 3.02
CA GLY A 89 -3.07 4.28 1.92
C GLY A 89 -3.32 2.85 1.40
N LEU A 90 -2.25 2.15 1.03
CA LEU A 90 -2.31 0.78 0.54
C LEU A 90 -2.98 -0.18 1.54
N ARG A 91 -2.64 -0.07 2.84
CA ARG A 91 -3.26 -0.88 3.89
C ARG A 91 -4.75 -0.61 4.03
N LYS A 92 -5.17 0.67 3.99
CA LYS A 92 -6.59 1.04 4.05
C LYS A 92 -7.37 0.44 2.87
N ASP A 93 -6.83 0.53 1.66
CA ASP A 93 -7.47 -0.01 0.46
C ASP A 93 -7.55 -1.54 0.52
N GLY A 94 -6.50 -2.22 0.97
CA GLY A 94 -6.49 -3.66 1.17
C GLY A 94 -7.53 -4.11 2.19
N VAL A 95 -7.62 -3.47 3.35
CA VAL A 95 -8.65 -3.76 4.36
C VAL A 95 -10.05 -3.52 3.82
N LYS A 96 -10.27 -2.44 3.07
CA LYS A 96 -11.57 -2.13 2.46
C LYS A 96 -12.02 -3.21 1.47
N GLN A 97 -11.10 -3.75 0.66
CA GLN A 97 -11.39 -4.84 -0.27
C GLN A 97 -11.77 -6.14 0.46
N MET A 98 -11.12 -6.43 1.59
CA MET A 98 -11.38 -7.63 2.39
C MET A 98 -12.62 -7.52 3.28
N LYS A 99 -13.22 -6.34 3.41
CA LYS A 99 -14.35 -6.10 4.32
C LYS A 99 -15.55 -7.01 4.04
N SER A 100 -15.83 -7.33 2.77
CA SER A 100 -16.92 -8.21 2.37
C SER A 100 -16.78 -9.67 2.85
N SER A 101 -15.55 -10.10 3.15
CA SER A 101 -15.23 -11.43 3.69
C SER A 101 -15.04 -11.44 5.21
N SER A 102 -15.32 -10.35 5.90
CA SER A 102 -15.16 -10.25 7.34
C SER A 102 -16.33 -10.85 8.11
N ILE A 103 -16.05 -11.39 9.29
CA ILE A 103 -17.10 -11.64 10.30
C ILE A 103 -17.30 -10.33 11.06
N THR A 104 -18.52 -9.80 11.02
CA THR A 104 -18.81 -8.46 11.56
C THR A 104 -19.66 -8.56 12.86
N PHE A 105 -19.14 -7.94 13.92
CA PHE A 105 -19.84 -7.69 15.17
C PHE A 105 -20.25 -6.22 15.19
N LYS A 106 -21.51 -5.97 14.81
CA LYS A 106 -22.01 -4.61 14.59
C LYS A 106 -22.51 -3.99 15.88
N ALA A 107 -22.03 -2.77 16.18
CA ALA A 107 -22.59 -1.94 17.24
C ALA A 107 -23.96 -1.37 16.84
N GLU A 108 -24.94 -1.32 17.76
CA GLU A 108 -26.26 -0.72 17.51
C GLU A 108 -26.17 0.79 17.21
N ASN A 109 -25.32 1.50 17.98
CA ASN A 109 -25.06 2.93 17.82
C ASN A 109 -23.64 3.16 17.33
N GLU A 110 -23.36 2.71 16.11
CA GLU A 110 -22.02 2.78 15.52
C GLU A 110 -21.49 4.21 15.45
N LYS A 111 -20.33 4.43 16.08
CA LYS A 111 -19.53 5.67 16.03
C LYS A 111 -18.22 5.45 15.30
N TYR A 112 -17.65 4.25 15.43
CA TYR A 112 -16.38 3.84 14.86
C TYR A 112 -16.46 2.42 14.36
N GLU A 113 -15.61 2.09 13.38
CA GLU A 113 -15.38 0.72 12.95
C GLU A 113 -13.89 0.40 13.00
N ILE A 114 -13.55 -0.83 13.38
CA ILE A 114 -12.19 -1.35 13.37
C ILE A 114 -12.13 -2.67 12.64
N SER A 115 -11.00 -2.91 11.95
CA SER A 115 -10.70 -4.20 11.34
C SER A 115 -9.58 -4.87 12.12
N VAL A 116 -9.80 -6.12 12.51
CA VAL A 116 -8.88 -6.90 13.34
C VAL A 116 -8.49 -8.17 12.62
N PHE A 117 -7.21 -8.32 12.30
CA PHE A 117 -6.66 -9.58 11.83
C PHE A 117 -6.59 -10.55 13.00
N THR A 118 -7.32 -11.64 12.93
CA THR A 118 -7.51 -12.56 14.05
C THR A 118 -7.13 -13.99 13.71
N ASP A 119 -6.77 -14.75 14.74
CA ASP A 119 -6.41 -16.16 14.70
C ASP A 119 -7.01 -16.85 15.92
N ILE A 120 -7.82 -17.90 15.69
CA ILE A 120 -8.53 -18.62 16.76
C ILE A 120 -7.59 -19.32 17.76
N THR A 121 -6.35 -19.60 17.37
CA THR A 121 -5.33 -20.19 18.27
C THR A 121 -4.59 -19.15 19.10
N CYS A 122 -4.76 -17.85 18.79
CA CYS A 122 -4.11 -16.77 19.50
C CYS A 122 -4.82 -16.47 20.84
N GLY A 123 -4.10 -16.58 21.96
CA GLY A 123 -4.65 -16.28 23.29
C GLY A 123 -5.17 -14.83 23.43
N TYR A 124 -4.45 -13.86 22.88
CA TYR A 124 -4.86 -12.45 22.90
C TYR A 124 -6.06 -12.18 21.97
N CYS A 125 -6.15 -12.86 20.84
CA CYS A 125 -7.33 -12.74 19.97
C CYS A 125 -8.59 -13.27 20.66
N ARG A 126 -8.49 -14.40 21.39
CA ARG A 126 -9.59 -14.92 22.20
C ARG A 126 -9.96 -13.99 23.35
N LYS A 127 -8.95 -13.38 24.01
CA LYS A 127 -9.21 -12.38 25.06
C LYS A 127 -9.97 -11.19 24.47
N PHE A 128 -9.49 -10.64 23.34
CA PHE A 128 -10.16 -9.54 22.66
C PHE A 128 -11.60 -9.90 22.26
N HIS A 129 -11.82 -11.15 21.82
CA HIS A 129 -13.16 -11.61 21.46
C HIS A 129 -14.14 -11.57 22.64
N ASN A 130 -13.69 -11.82 23.86
CA ASN A 130 -14.54 -11.74 25.06
C ASN A 130 -14.91 -10.29 25.43
N GLU A 131 -14.26 -9.30 24.83
CA GLU A 131 -14.51 -7.87 25.06
C GLU A 131 -15.37 -7.24 23.96
N ILE A 132 -15.88 -8.03 22.99
CA ILE A 132 -16.68 -7.55 21.84
C ILE A 132 -17.95 -6.81 22.28
N ASP A 133 -18.66 -7.33 23.27
CA ASP A 133 -19.90 -6.70 23.74
C ASP A 133 -19.63 -5.32 24.33
N GLU A 134 -18.55 -5.17 25.10
CA GLU A 134 -18.12 -3.87 25.66
C GLU A 134 -17.76 -2.86 24.57
N LEU A 135 -17.07 -3.34 23.50
CA LEU A 135 -16.74 -2.52 22.34
C LEU A 135 -18.00 -2.06 21.59
N ASN A 136 -18.93 -2.98 21.37
CA ASN A 136 -20.20 -2.68 20.71
C ASN A 136 -21.03 -1.67 21.53
N ASP A 137 -21.09 -1.84 22.84
CA ASP A 137 -21.76 -0.88 23.76
C ASP A 137 -21.13 0.52 23.70
N ALA A 138 -19.81 0.61 23.49
CA ALA A 138 -19.11 1.87 23.27
C ALA A 138 -19.35 2.49 21.87
N GLY A 139 -20.02 1.76 20.98
CA GLY A 139 -20.32 2.16 19.60
C GLY A 139 -19.22 1.79 18.60
N ILE A 140 -18.44 0.76 18.89
CA ILE A 140 -17.36 0.28 18.00
C ILE A 140 -17.81 -1.01 17.31
N THR A 141 -17.98 -0.96 16.00
CA THR A 141 -18.18 -2.15 15.15
C THR A 141 -16.83 -2.81 14.88
N VAL A 142 -16.77 -4.13 15.03
CA VAL A 142 -15.56 -4.92 14.83
C VAL A 142 -15.73 -5.83 13.61
N HIS A 143 -14.77 -5.72 12.66
CA HIS A 143 -14.66 -6.59 11.49
C HIS A 143 -13.47 -7.54 11.67
N TYR A 144 -13.74 -8.84 11.81
CA TYR A 144 -12.67 -9.84 11.85
C TYR A 144 -12.25 -10.25 10.45
N LEU A 145 -10.94 -10.21 10.22
CA LEU A 145 -10.27 -10.73 9.02
C LEU A 145 -9.43 -11.94 9.43
N ALA A 146 -9.59 -13.06 8.72
CA ALA A 146 -8.85 -14.28 9.02
C ALA A 146 -7.35 -14.10 8.79
N PHE A 147 -6.53 -14.45 9.79
CA PHE A 147 -5.08 -14.42 9.69
C PHE A 147 -4.46 -15.65 10.36
N PRO A 148 -4.45 -16.83 9.70
CA PRO A 148 -3.88 -18.06 10.25
C PRO A 148 -2.34 -17.91 10.33
N ARG A 149 -1.81 -17.63 11.53
CA ARG A 149 -0.38 -17.36 11.77
C ARG A 149 0.52 -18.55 11.48
N SER A 150 -0.02 -19.76 11.50
CA SER A 150 0.70 -20.99 11.14
C SER A 150 0.82 -21.21 9.63
N GLY A 151 0.30 -20.30 8.80
CA GLY A 151 0.30 -20.38 7.34
C GLY A 151 -0.86 -21.18 6.76
N LEU A 152 -0.98 -21.15 5.43
CA LEU A 152 -2.12 -21.72 4.69
C LEU A 152 -2.15 -23.26 4.67
N ASN A 153 -1.02 -23.94 4.90
CA ASN A 153 -0.92 -25.39 4.93
C ASN A 153 -0.82 -25.90 6.38
N SER A 154 -1.81 -25.58 7.21
CA SER A 154 -1.78 -25.93 8.63
C SER A 154 -3.17 -26.30 9.12
N GLN A 155 -3.24 -27.13 10.18
CA GLN A 155 -4.50 -27.44 10.85
C GLN A 155 -5.22 -26.16 11.31
N ASN A 156 -4.48 -25.15 11.78
CA ASN A 156 -5.05 -23.86 12.14
C ASN A 156 -5.77 -23.16 10.97
N TYR A 157 -5.24 -23.30 9.75
CA TYR A 157 -5.93 -22.78 8.55
C TYR A 157 -7.25 -23.50 8.32
N ASP A 158 -7.27 -24.83 8.39
CA ASP A 158 -8.48 -25.63 8.19
C ASP A 158 -9.54 -25.33 9.27
N ASP A 159 -9.10 -25.17 10.52
CA ASP A 159 -9.97 -24.76 11.63
C ASP A 159 -10.53 -23.34 11.40
N MET A 160 -9.72 -22.41 10.90
CA MET A 160 -10.14 -21.04 10.54
C MET A 160 -11.15 -21.06 9.39
N VAL A 161 -10.94 -21.88 8.35
CA VAL A 161 -11.90 -22.07 7.25
C VAL A 161 -13.26 -22.50 7.80
N SER A 162 -13.29 -23.43 8.76
CA SER A 162 -14.54 -23.90 9.38
C SER A 162 -15.31 -22.82 10.14
N VAL A 163 -14.64 -21.74 10.54
CA VAL A 163 -15.26 -20.58 11.21
C VAL A 163 -15.80 -19.57 10.18
N TRP A 164 -15.13 -19.43 9.02
CA TRP A 164 -15.47 -18.42 8.00
C TRP A 164 -16.43 -18.93 6.91
N CYS A 165 -16.46 -20.22 6.66
CA CYS A 165 -17.26 -20.89 5.62
C CYS A 165 -18.22 -21.90 6.19
#